data_d6f3ca76e904d4db85409bf186b38f56
#
_entry.id   d6f3ca76e904d4db85409bf186b38f56
#
_cell.length_a   1.000
_cell.length_b   1.000
_cell.length_c   1.000
_cell.angle_alpha   90.00
_cell.angle_beta   90.00
_cell.angle_gamma   90.00
#
_symmetry.space_group_name_H-M   'P 1'
#
loop_
_entity.id
_entity.type
_entity.pdbx_description
1 polymer ?
#
loop_
_entity_poly.entity_id
_entity_poly.type
_entity_poly.pdbx_seq_one_letter_code
_entity_poly.pdbx_strand_id
1 'polypeptide(L)'
;HFKSKEEIIDAVSDRMFFSNNPFEAVRERKDLNGLQKLREAIRLNQSDQERTNLTIQSIPVCKNPRLLMEMINSNRKILTPYYQELLEEGNRDGSIHTKYAKEIAELMPLLTSLWMLPSVFPGSKEDMKHKFLFIGEMLEKMGVPLFDHEILQIVDDFFDQLPETLQKE
;
A
#
# COMPACT_ATOMS: atom_id res chain seq x y z
N HIS A 1 18.45 12.24 -19.15
CA HIS A 1 17.45 13.23 -19.58
C HIS A 1 16.31 12.50 -20.28
N PHE A 2 15.08 12.68 -19.77
CA PHE A 2 13.89 12.08 -20.35
C PHE A 2 13.50 12.81 -21.64
N LYS A 3 13.10 12.07 -22.66
CA LYS A 3 12.75 12.59 -23.99
C LYS A 3 11.26 12.94 -24.11
N SER A 4 10.42 12.39 -23.21
CA SER A 4 8.98 12.62 -23.20
C SER A 4 8.40 12.58 -21.78
N LYS A 5 7.18 13.07 -21.61
CA LYS A 5 6.43 12.94 -20.34
C LYS A 5 6.12 11.47 -20.02
N GLU A 6 5.95 10.65 -21.04
CA GLU A 6 5.70 9.22 -20.93
C GLU A 6 6.91 8.51 -20.31
N GLU A 7 8.13 8.83 -20.77
CA GLU A 7 9.37 8.27 -20.18
C GLU A 7 9.53 8.65 -18.70
N ILE A 8 9.08 9.85 -18.32
CA ILE A 8 9.09 10.26 -16.90
C ILE A 8 8.09 9.42 -16.11
N ILE A 9 6.87 9.22 -16.64
CA ILE A 9 5.84 8.41 -15.99
C ILE A 9 6.34 6.97 -15.82
N ASP A 10 6.90 6.38 -16.88
CA ASP A 10 7.43 5.02 -16.85
C ASP A 10 8.56 4.89 -15.80
N ALA A 11 9.51 5.82 -15.78
CA ALA A 11 10.61 5.81 -14.80
C ALA A 11 10.15 6.03 -13.35
N VAL A 12 9.14 6.88 -13.13
CA VAL A 12 8.54 7.07 -11.80
C VAL A 12 7.81 5.81 -11.37
N SER A 13 7.04 5.19 -12.27
CA SER A 13 6.33 3.93 -12.00
C SER A 13 7.31 2.82 -11.66
N ASP A 14 8.37 2.64 -12.45
CA ASP A 14 9.41 1.65 -12.20
C ASP A 14 10.07 1.85 -10.83
N ARG A 15 10.39 3.09 -10.49
CA ARG A 15 11.01 3.39 -9.19
C ARG A 15 10.07 3.17 -8.02
N MET A 16 8.78 3.51 -8.17
CA MET A 16 7.77 3.31 -7.12
C MET A 16 7.44 1.83 -6.89
N PHE A 17 7.37 1.04 -7.94
CA PHE A 17 6.81 -0.32 -7.88
C PHE A 17 7.86 -1.44 -7.91
N PHE A 18 9.02 -1.22 -8.53
CA PHE A 18 10.02 -2.26 -8.72
C PHE A 18 11.28 -2.10 -7.87
N SER A 19 11.60 -0.90 -7.36
CA SER A 19 12.79 -0.69 -6.54
C SER A 19 12.53 -1.10 -5.09
N ASN A 20 13.39 -1.98 -4.53
CA ASN A 20 13.37 -2.39 -3.12
C ASN A 20 11.99 -2.82 -2.62
N ASN A 21 11.36 -3.79 -3.28
CA ASN A 21 10.04 -4.28 -2.88
C ASN A 21 10.12 -4.89 -1.46
N PRO A 22 9.43 -4.31 -0.46
CA PRO A 22 9.48 -4.78 0.93
C PRO A 22 8.91 -6.20 1.09
N PHE A 23 8.04 -6.65 0.20
CA PHE A 23 7.52 -8.02 0.23
C PHE A 23 8.59 -9.06 -0.13
N GLU A 24 9.50 -8.76 -1.04
CA GLU A 24 10.65 -9.63 -1.33
C GLU A 24 11.56 -9.78 -0.11
N ALA A 25 11.79 -8.70 0.64
CA ALA A 25 12.64 -8.73 1.83
C ALA A 25 12.09 -9.63 2.94
N VAL A 26 10.75 -9.78 3.04
CA VAL A 26 10.11 -10.60 4.09
C VAL A 26 9.77 -12.01 3.63
N ARG A 27 9.70 -12.25 2.33
CA ARG A 27 9.24 -13.52 1.75
C ARG A 27 9.98 -14.72 2.30
N GLU A 28 11.30 -14.68 2.34
CA GLU A 28 12.18 -15.77 2.77
C GLU A 28 12.43 -15.82 4.29
N ARG A 29 11.83 -14.91 5.07
CA ARG A 29 11.96 -14.86 6.53
C ARG A 29 11.22 -16.03 7.18
N LYS A 30 11.97 -17.03 7.63
CA LYS A 30 11.42 -18.24 8.29
C LYS A 30 11.10 -18.03 9.79
N ASP A 31 11.57 -16.96 10.36
CA ASP A 31 11.35 -16.55 11.74
C ASP A 31 10.02 -15.80 11.94
N LEU A 32 9.31 -15.46 10.86
CA LEU A 32 8.04 -14.73 10.87
C LEU A 32 6.91 -15.62 10.32
N ASN A 33 5.73 -15.55 10.93
CA ASN A 33 4.50 -16.10 10.38
C ASN A 33 3.90 -15.16 9.32
N GLY A 34 2.87 -15.61 8.58
CA GLY A 34 2.29 -14.87 7.48
C GLY A 34 1.79 -13.47 7.87
N LEU A 35 1.13 -13.34 9.02
CA LEU A 35 0.68 -12.04 9.53
C LEU A 35 1.85 -11.12 9.90
N GLN A 36 2.88 -11.66 10.53
CA GLN A 36 4.08 -10.89 10.89
C GLN A 36 4.83 -10.42 9.64
N LYS A 37 4.90 -11.23 8.58
CA LYS A 37 5.47 -10.84 7.29
C LYS A 37 4.71 -9.68 6.66
N LEU A 38 3.36 -9.71 6.68
CA LEU A 38 2.55 -8.60 6.20
C LEU A 38 2.83 -7.30 6.96
N ARG A 39 2.89 -7.36 8.29
CA ARG A 39 3.22 -6.21 9.14
C ARG A 39 4.62 -5.69 8.87
N GLU A 40 5.60 -6.59 8.76
CA GLU A 40 6.99 -6.22 8.49
C GLU A 40 7.16 -5.58 7.10
N ALA A 41 6.43 -6.06 6.09
CA ALA A 41 6.43 -5.43 4.77
C ALA A 41 5.89 -3.98 4.81
N ILE A 42 4.83 -3.73 5.61
CA ILE A 42 4.31 -2.36 5.84
C ILE A 42 5.36 -1.51 6.54
N ARG A 43 5.98 -2.02 7.61
CA ARG A 43 7.03 -1.31 8.36
C ARG A 43 8.22 -0.93 7.48
N LEU A 44 8.73 -1.86 6.69
CA LEU A 44 9.83 -1.62 5.76
C LEU A 44 9.45 -0.59 4.69
N ASN A 45 8.23 -0.64 4.18
CA ASN A 45 7.74 0.34 3.22
C ASN A 45 7.70 1.76 3.79
N GLN A 46 7.32 1.91 5.05
CA GLN A 46 7.20 3.22 5.70
C GLN A 46 8.53 3.74 6.28
N SER A 47 9.46 2.84 6.63
CA SER A 47 10.80 3.23 7.09
C SER A 47 11.70 3.78 5.97
N ASP A 48 11.32 3.53 4.71
CA ASP A 48 12.01 4.08 3.53
C ASP A 48 11.56 5.53 3.28
N GLN A 49 12.33 6.47 3.84
CA GLN A 49 12.04 7.91 3.70
C GLN A 49 12.06 8.39 2.25
N GLU A 50 12.90 7.80 1.40
CA GLU A 50 12.91 8.14 -0.03
C GLU A 50 11.60 7.73 -0.69
N ARG A 51 11.12 6.53 -0.41
CA ARG A 51 9.84 6.01 -0.90
C ARG A 51 8.67 6.84 -0.39
N THR A 52 8.65 7.19 0.89
CA THR A 52 7.63 8.05 1.50
C THR A 52 7.59 9.41 0.79
N ASN A 53 8.73 10.05 0.58
CA ASN A 53 8.83 11.32 -0.13
C ASN A 53 8.34 11.21 -1.58
N LEU A 54 8.71 10.14 -2.30
CA LEU A 54 8.23 9.90 -3.67
C LEU A 54 6.70 9.70 -3.70
N THR A 55 6.15 8.98 -2.74
CA THR A 55 4.70 8.79 -2.61
C THR A 55 4.00 10.14 -2.43
N ILE A 56 4.45 10.96 -1.48
CA ILE A 56 3.87 12.30 -1.23
C ILE A 56 3.97 13.17 -2.49
N GLN A 57 5.11 13.19 -3.18
CA GLN A 57 5.32 13.97 -4.39
C GLN A 57 4.48 13.46 -5.58
N SER A 58 4.11 12.21 -5.60
CA SER A 58 3.30 11.62 -6.67
C SER A 58 1.80 11.95 -6.56
N ILE A 59 1.30 12.29 -5.38
CA ILE A 59 -0.13 12.57 -5.14
C ILE A 59 -0.70 13.59 -6.14
N PRO A 60 -0.07 14.75 -6.41
CA PRO A 60 -0.59 15.73 -7.36
C PRO A 60 -0.61 15.25 -8.82
N VAL A 61 0.33 14.35 -9.20
CA VAL A 61 0.42 13.85 -10.59
C VAL A 61 -0.49 12.65 -10.84
N CYS A 62 -1.01 12.00 -9.80
CA CYS A 62 -1.98 10.90 -9.89
C CYS A 62 -3.38 11.34 -10.39
N LYS A 63 -3.50 12.53 -11.00
CA LYS A 63 -4.66 12.95 -11.81
C LYS A 63 -4.59 12.39 -13.25
N ASN A 64 -3.44 11.91 -13.69
CA ASN A 64 -3.26 11.39 -15.04
C ASN A 64 -3.87 9.99 -15.18
N PRO A 65 -4.87 9.78 -16.05
CA PRO A 65 -5.52 8.46 -16.22
C PRO A 65 -4.55 7.35 -16.62
N ARG A 66 -3.51 7.66 -17.40
CA ARG A 66 -2.50 6.68 -17.80
C ARG A 66 -1.72 6.20 -16.58
N LEU A 67 -1.27 7.12 -15.71
CA LEU A 67 -0.57 6.77 -14.47
C LEU A 67 -1.44 5.92 -13.55
N LEU A 68 -2.73 6.25 -13.41
CA LEU A 68 -3.67 5.44 -12.63
C LEU A 68 -3.81 4.02 -13.19
N MET A 69 -3.86 3.87 -14.51
CA MET A 69 -3.91 2.54 -15.14
C MET A 69 -2.61 1.76 -14.94
N GLU A 70 -1.46 2.41 -15.00
CA GLU A 70 -0.17 1.77 -14.70
C GLU A 70 -0.11 1.33 -13.24
N MET A 71 -0.59 2.15 -12.29
CA MET A 71 -0.69 1.76 -10.88
C MET A 71 -1.57 0.52 -10.69
N ILE A 72 -2.75 0.47 -11.32
CA ILE A 72 -3.65 -0.71 -11.25
C ILE A 72 -2.95 -1.95 -11.83
N ASN A 73 -2.31 -1.82 -12.97
CA ASN A 73 -1.61 -2.93 -13.62
C ASN A 73 -0.43 -3.43 -12.77
N SER A 74 0.35 -2.54 -12.18
CA SER A 74 1.46 -2.86 -11.28
C SER A 74 0.95 -3.54 -10.01
N ASN A 75 -0.09 -3.01 -9.39
CA ASN A 75 -0.73 -3.62 -8.22
C ASN A 75 -1.17 -5.05 -8.52
N ARG A 76 -1.87 -5.26 -9.64
CA ARG A 76 -2.35 -6.58 -10.05
C ARG A 76 -1.22 -7.57 -10.32
N LYS A 77 -0.14 -7.13 -10.96
CA LYS A 77 0.97 -8.01 -11.40
C LYS A 77 1.99 -8.28 -10.28
N ILE A 78 2.16 -7.34 -9.37
CA ILE A 78 3.25 -7.36 -8.38
C ILE A 78 2.70 -7.53 -6.97
N LEU A 79 1.89 -6.59 -6.48
CA LEU A 79 1.47 -6.58 -5.08
C LEU A 79 0.44 -7.67 -4.78
N THR A 80 -0.55 -7.89 -5.65
CA THR A 80 -1.59 -8.90 -5.43
C THR A 80 -1.02 -10.30 -5.21
N PRO A 81 -0.06 -10.83 -6.02
CA PRO A 81 0.55 -12.12 -5.76
C PRO A 81 1.24 -12.21 -4.39
N TYR A 82 1.95 -11.17 -3.95
CA TYR A 82 2.59 -11.16 -2.63
C TYR A 82 1.59 -11.15 -1.49
N TYR A 83 0.55 -10.32 -1.57
CA TYR A 83 -0.53 -10.33 -0.57
C TYR A 83 -1.18 -11.70 -0.49
N GLN A 84 -1.49 -12.31 -1.62
CA GLN A 84 -2.12 -13.62 -1.64
C GLN A 84 -1.24 -14.68 -1.01
N GLU A 85 0.04 -14.74 -1.37
CA GLU A 85 1.01 -15.68 -0.81
C GLU A 85 1.09 -15.58 0.73
N LEU A 86 1.22 -14.35 1.26
CA LEU A 86 1.34 -14.13 2.70
C LEU A 86 0.03 -14.38 3.46
N LEU A 87 -1.12 -14.05 2.88
CA LEU A 87 -2.43 -14.36 3.45
C LEU A 87 -2.67 -15.88 3.51
N GLU A 88 -2.29 -16.60 2.45
CA GLU A 88 -2.37 -18.06 2.42
C GLU A 88 -1.36 -18.73 3.38
N GLU A 89 -0.16 -18.15 3.53
CA GLU A 89 0.80 -18.57 4.54
C GLU A 89 0.22 -18.39 5.94
N GLY A 90 -0.36 -17.23 6.25
CA GLY A 90 -1.02 -16.97 7.52
C GLY A 90 -2.19 -17.89 7.82
N ASN A 91 -2.97 -18.27 6.81
CA ASN A 91 -4.00 -19.30 6.96
C ASN A 91 -3.41 -20.69 7.28
N ARG A 92 -2.25 -21.03 6.71
CA ARG A 92 -1.59 -22.32 6.98
C ARG A 92 -0.96 -22.37 8.36
N ASP A 93 -0.36 -21.27 8.81
CA ASP A 93 0.32 -21.20 10.12
C ASP A 93 -0.61 -20.81 11.28
N GLY A 94 -1.86 -20.45 10.97
CA GLY A 94 -2.91 -20.11 11.94
C GLY A 94 -2.84 -18.67 12.46
N SER A 95 -1.99 -17.80 11.89
CA SER A 95 -1.94 -16.38 12.25
C SER A 95 -3.03 -15.54 11.57
N ILE A 96 -3.64 -16.06 10.51
CA ILE A 96 -4.76 -15.49 9.77
C ILE A 96 -5.86 -16.54 9.62
N HIS A 97 -7.14 -16.12 9.66
CA HIS A 97 -8.29 -16.99 9.58
C HIS A 97 -9.31 -16.45 8.59
N THR A 98 -8.96 -16.44 7.31
CA THR A 98 -9.84 -15.93 6.25
C THR A 98 -10.08 -16.95 5.14
N LYS A 99 -11.32 -17.04 4.65
CA LYS A 99 -11.66 -17.78 3.45
C LYS A 99 -11.56 -16.97 2.16
N TYR A 100 -11.20 -15.68 2.30
CA TYR A 100 -11.18 -14.70 1.21
C TYR A 100 -9.77 -14.20 0.90
N ALA A 101 -8.74 -15.04 1.06
CA ALA A 101 -7.34 -14.63 0.86
C ALA A 101 -7.08 -13.99 -0.51
N LYS A 102 -7.67 -14.57 -1.57
CA LYS A 102 -7.56 -14.05 -2.95
C LYS A 102 -8.25 -12.70 -3.11
N GLU A 103 -9.51 -12.59 -2.68
CA GLU A 103 -10.30 -11.38 -2.81
C GLU A 103 -9.69 -10.22 -2.00
N ILE A 104 -9.19 -10.50 -0.80
CA ILE A 104 -8.47 -9.52 0.03
C ILE A 104 -7.18 -9.09 -0.66
N ALA A 105 -6.41 -10.03 -1.22
CA ALA A 105 -5.18 -9.72 -1.94
C ALA A 105 -5.41 -8.83 -3.17
N GLU A 106 -6.52 -9.00 -3.87
CA GLU A 106 -6.91 -8.15 -5.00
C GLU A 106 -7.41 -6.77 -4.55
N LEU A 107 -8.14 -6.72 -3.42
CA LEU A 107 -8.77 -5.50 -2.90
C LEU A 107 -7.79 -4.59 -2.16
N MET A 108 -6.87 -5.15 -1.38
CA MET A 108 -5.93 -4.38 -0.55
C MET A 108 -5.15 -3.31 -1.33
N PRO A 109 -4.49 -3.62 -2.46
CA PRO A 109 -3.78 -2.61 -3.23
C PRO A 109 -4.69 -1.50 -3.76
N LEU A 110 -5.94 -1.82 -4.09
CA LEU A 110 -6.91 -0.83 -4.57
C LEU A 110 -7.34 0.12 -3.45
N LEU A 111 -7.60 -0.41 -2.26
CA LEU A 111 -8.00 0.38 -1.09
C LEU A 111 -6.85 1.29 -0.62
N THR A 112 -5.64 0.75 -0.53
CA THR A 112 -4.51 1.50 0.02
C THR A 112 -3.84 2.45 -0.98
N SER A 113 -4.13 2.32 -2.27
CA SER A 113 -3.62 3.24 -3.30
C SER A 113 -4.74 4.11 -3.91
N LEU A 114 -5.65 3.54 -4.69
CA LEU A 114 -6.61 4.34 -5.45
C LEU A 114 -7.67 5.02 -4.59
N TRP A 115 -8.24 4.29 -3.62
CA TRP A 115 -9.26 4.86 -2.73
C TRP A 115 -8.70 5.93 -1.80
N MET A 116 -7.40 5.87 -1.51
CA MET A 116 -6.71 6.87 -0.70
C MET A 116 -6.28 8.12 -1.49
N LEU A 117 -6.34 8.08 -2.83
CA LEU A 117 -5.93 9.23 -3.65
C LEU A 117 -6.97 10.36 -3.60
N PRO A 118 -6.60 11.57 -3.16
CA PRO A 118 -7.50 12.72 -3.17
C PRO A 118 -7.97 13.14 -4.57
N SER A 119 -7.21 12.80 -5.61
CA SER A 119 -7.58 13.03 -7.01
C SER A 119 -8.71 12.13 -7.51
N VAL A 120 -8.94 10.98 -6.84
CA VAL A 120 -9.99 10.02 -7.16
C VAL A 120 -11.17 10.18 -6.20
N PHE A 121 -10.87 10.25 -4.92
CA PHE A 121 -11.84 10.47 -3.84
C PHE A 121 -11.43 11.68 -3.00
N PRO A 122 -11.90 12.89 -3.36
CA PRO A 122 -11.60 14.11 -2.63
C PRO A 122 -11.93 13.99 -1.14
N GLY A 123 -11.04 14.48 -0.30
CA GLY A 123 -11.20 14.43 1.14
C GLY A 123 -10.06 15.12 1.88
N SER A 124 -10.27 15.38 3.14
CA SER A 124 -9.28 15.92 4.05
C SER A 124 -8.28 14.84 4.50
N LYS A 125 -7.23 15.25 5.16
CA LYS A 125 -6.29 14.35 5.87
C LYS A 125 -7.01 13.46 6.87
N GLU A 126 -7.98 14.03 7.59
CA GLU A 126 -8.82 13.29 8.56
C GLU A 126 -9.69 12.24 7.87
N ASP A 127 -10.29 12.56 6.72
CA ASP A 127 -11.05 11.57 5.93
C ASP A 127 -10.15 10.39 5.50
N MET A 128 -8.89 10.66 5.15
CA MET A 128 -7.92 9.60 4.81
C MET A 128 -7.58 8.72 6.00
N LYS A 129 -7.38 9.31 7.20
CA LYS A 129 -7.20 8.55 8.44
C LYS A 129 -8.40 7.65 8.73
N HIS A 130 -9.62 8.17 8.60
CA HIS A 130 -10.85 7.38 8.78
C HIS A 130 -10.95 6.23 7.77
N LYS A 131 -10.60 6.44 6.51
CA LYS A 131 -10.54 5.36 5.50
C LYS A 131 -9.56 4.26 5.93
N PHE A 132 -8.40 4.65 6.46
CA PHE A 132 -7.40 3.68 6.91
C PHE A 132 -7.90 2.85 8.09
N LEU A 133 -8.50 3.48 9.07
CA LEU A 133 -9.12 2.78 10.21
C LEU A 133 -10.24 1.84 9.74
N PHE A 134 -11.09 2.28 8.80
CA PHE A 134 -12.11 1.44 8.20
C PHE A 134 -11.53 0.19 7.53
N ILE A 135 -10.42 0.33 6.78
CA ILE A 135 -9.72 -0.82 6.17
C ILE A 135 -9.28 -1.80 7.25
N GLY A 136 -8.68 -1.31 8.34
CA GLY A 136 -8.22 -2.14 9.45
C GLY A 136 -9.36 -2.94 10.09
N GLU A 137 -10.47 -2.27 10.43
CA GLU A 137 -11.64 -2.92 11.02
C GLU A 137 -12.29 -3.93 10.07
N MET A 138 -12.36 -3.62 8.79
CA MET A 138 -12.88 -4.52 7.76
C MET A 138 -12.05 -5.79 7.70
N LEU A 139 -10.72 -5.67 7.63
CA LEU A 139 -9.80 -6.80 7.56
C LEU A 139 -9.87 -7.66 8.81
N GLU A 140 -9.93 -7.06 10.00
CA GLU A 140 -10.06 -7.79 11.26
C GLU A 140 -11.34 -8.64 11.27
N LYS A 141 -12.49 -8.06 10.87
CA LYS A 141 -13.76 -8.79 10.74
C LYS A 141 -13.72 -9.90 9.70
N MET A 142 -12.82 -9.80 8.72
CA MET A 142 -12.59 -10.83 7.72
C MET A 142 -11.52 -11.86 8.13
N GLY A 143 -11.05 -11.82 9.38
CA GLY A 143 -10.08 -12.75 9.95
C GLY A 143 -8.62 -12.43 9.64
N VAL A 144 -8.33 -11.19 9.25
CA VAL A 144 -6.98 -10.67 9.00
C VAL A 144 -6.70 -9.52 9.97
N PRO A 145 -6.23 -9.79 11.22
CA PRO A 145 -5.96 -8.76 12.23
C PRO A 145 -4.65 -8.03 11.93
N LEU A 146 -4.60 -7.35 10.78
CA LEU A 146 -3.38 -6.73 10.26
C LEU A 146 -2.94 -5.53 11.10
N PHE A 147 -3.88 -4.71 11.57
CA PHE A 147 -3.60 -3.46 12.26
C PHE A 147 -3.45 -3.70 13.77
N ASP A 148 -2.21 -3.68 14.23
CA ASP A 148 -1.87 -3.58 15.65
C ASP A 148 -1.49 -2.14 16.00
N HIS A 149 -1.14 -1.92 17.28
CA HIS A 149 -0.75 -0.61 17.77
C HIS A 149 0.44 -0.02 17.00
N GLU A 150 1.41 -0.84 16.61
CA GLU A 150 2.60 -0.40 15.89
C GLU A 150 2.28 0.05 14.46
N ILE A 151 1.44 -0.71 13.75
CA ILE A 151 0.97 -0.33 12.41
C ILE A 151 0.14 0.95 12.47
N LEU A 152 -0.72 1.11 13.48
CA LEU A 152 -1.50 2.35 13.65
C LEU A 152 -0.60 3.55 13.91
N GLN A 153 0.47 3.41 14.70
CA GLN A 153 1.44 4.49 14.92
C GLN A 153 2.18 4.86 13.62
N ILE A 154 2.64 3.87 12.87
CA ILE A 154 3.28 4.10 11.57
C ILE A 154 2.37 4.87 10.61
N VAL A 155 1.09 4.52 10.59
CA VAL A 155 0.08 5.19 9.78
C VAL A 155 -0.11 6.65 10.22
N ASP A 156 -0.21 6.90 11.51
CA ASP A 156 -0.33 8.25 12.06
C ASP A 156 0.90 9.10 11.72
N ASP A 157 2.11 8.57 11.91
CA ASP A 157 3.36 9.22 11.56
C ASP A 157 3.45 9.56 10.06
N PHE A 158 2.95 8.68 9.19
CA PHE A 158 2.86 8.94 7.76
C PHE A 158 1.91 10.09 7.45
N PHE A 159 0.70 10.07 8.03
CA PHE A 159 -0.28 11.14 7.80
C PHE A 159 0.21 12.48 8.34
N ASP A 160 1.00 12.50 9.43
CA ASP A 160 1.55 13.73 9.97
C ASP A 160 2.58 14.39 9.03
N GLN A 161 3.23 13.61 8.17
CA GLN A 161 4.14 14.12 7.13
C GLN A 161 3.42 14.67 5.90
N LEU A 162 2.11 14.39 5.72
CA LEU A 162 1.36 14.91 4.60
C LEU A 162 1.10 16.42 4.75
N PRO A 163 1.16 17.19 3.66
CA PRO A 163 0.78 18.60 3.69
C PRO A 163 -0.71 18.74 4.03
N GLU A 164 -1.07 19.81 4.77
CA GLU A 164 -2.45 20.11 5.17
C GLU A 164 -3.38 20.22 3.95
N THR A 165 -2.88 20.70 2.83
CA THR A 165 -3.64 20.84 1.59
C THR A 165 -3.15 19.82 0.57
N LEU A 166 -3.83 18.68 0.49
CA LEU A 166 -3.53 17.61 -0.49
C LEU A 166 -4.06 17.92 -1.89
N GLN A 167 -4.88 18.94 -2.04
CA GLN A 167 -5.40 19.46 -3.32
C GLN A 167 -4.85 20.85 -3.55
N LYS A 168 -3.84 20.98 -4.43
CA LYS A 168 -3.66 22.23 -5.17
C LYS A 168 -4.56 22.14 -6.40
N GLU A 169 -5.43 23.14 -6.54
CA GLU A 169 -6.29 23.36 -7.69
C GLU A 169 -5.56 23.24 -9.02
#